data_ac6b08d72c626d85d638f8adad628da2
#
_entry.id   ac6b08d72c626d85d638f8adad628da2
#
_cell.length_a   1.000
_cell.length_b   1.000
_cell.length_c   1.000
_cell.angle_alpha   90.00
_cell.angle_beta   90.00
_cell.angle_gamma   90.00
#
_symmetry.space_group_name_H-M   'P 1'
#
loop_
_entity.id
_entity.type
_entity.pdbx_description
1 polymer ?
#
loop_
_entity_poly.entity_id
_entity_poly.type
_entity_poly.pdbx_seq_one_letter_code
_entity_poly.pdbx_strand_id
1 'polypeptide(L)'
;MSKITRRGFLEAGLGALAVGLTNSTPVLGERTKRPNILMIVADDLGFSDLGCYGSEIPTPNLDKLASRGMRFTQFYNCAVCNISRVAMLTGINPRFGKPNLLRENMVTIAEVLKGAGYATAMSGKWHLGGHPTTPNDRGFEEYYGSMIGAMNYFDPTLPDPPFVHHSGPAHPFVHNDTVITSVPDDYYSTDAFTSHAVDQIRKLSREDRPFFLHLAYNAPHYPMQAPADEIAKHRGRYDKGYLDLRQRRYEGLIRQKIISEKWTLPAPDKKLGNWRYDLEPEVWDTIVDKKWEIEKMEVYAAMVERMDLGIGRVLKALKDNRIEENTLIVFFSDNGGCASDIPSTDDKFAEYRAYNKGKKAGGKDTYVFCGPGWAAAQSSPFRRYKTWTYEGGLSTPMIVSWKGKIKPNTMTDAVGHLVDLMPTFLDICSVKYPSEYNGNSILPSEGESLKDVLLGNKPGRERELGWYLYGSRAYRIGKWKLVWGVTARKWELYDMEADRTETHDLAAANADIVRNLSEAWMRWARRGDVPLKT
;
A
#
# COMPACT_ATOMS: atom_id res chain seq x y z
N MET A 1 44.53 -39.85 -72.88
CA MET A 1 44.64 -41.32 -73.07
C MET A 1 45.29 -41.94 -71.87
N SER A 2 44.76 -42.94 -71.38
CA SER A 2 45.18 -43.95 -70.42
C SER A 2 44.43 -43.99 -69.11
N LYS A 3 43.65 -45.02 -69.02
CA LYS A 3 42.94 -45.56 -67.86
C LYS A 3 43.95 -46.05 -66.83
N ILE A 4 43.71 -45.79 -65.55
CA ILE A 4 44.27 -46.57 -64.44
C ILE A 4 43.15 -46.97 -63.49
N THR A 5 43.11 -48.25 -63.28
CA THR A 5 42.15 -49.11 -62.63
C THR A 5 42.31 -49.07 -61.11
N ARG A 6 41.17 -49.33 -60.46
CA ARG A 6 41.08 -49.68 -59.01
C ARG A 6 41.95 -50.90 -58.70
N ARG A 7 42.92 -50.75 -57.81
CA ARG A 7 43.43 -51.72 -56.82
C ARG A 7 44.81 -51.26 -56.33
N GLY A 8 44.90 -51.12 -55.03
CA GLY A 8 46.17 -50.91 -54.37
C GLY A 8 46.18 -49.78 -53.37
N PHE A 9 45.46 -49.93 -52.29
CA PHE A 9 45.79 -49.28 -51.02
C PHE A 9 45.21 -50.13 -49.88
N LEU A 10 45.87 -51.14 -49.52
CA LEU A 10 45.83 -51.80 -48.22
C LEU A 10 47.27 -51.89 -47.75
N GLU A 11 47.47 -51.60 -46.51
CA GLU A 11 48.71 -51.67 -45.72
C GLU A 11 49.56 -50.39 -45.72
N ALA A 12 49.30 -49.56 -44.69
CA ALA A 12 50.31 -49.05 -43.72
C ALA A 12 49.66 -47.98 -42.78
N GLY A 13 49.77 -48.20 -41.51
CA GLY A 13 49.71 -47.10 -40.52
C GLY A 13 48.54 -47.10 -39.56
N LEU A 14 48.49 -48.06 -38.65
CA LEU A 14 47.83 -47.90 -37.36
C LEU A 14 48.54 -46.79 -36.56
N GLY A 15 47.99 -45.56 -36.59
CA GLY A 15 48.33 -44.47 -35.72
C GLY A 15 47.07 -44.13 -34.94
N ALA A 16 46.99 -44.56 -33.69
CA ALA A 16 45.88 -44.25 -32.80
C ALA A 16 45.88 -42.78 -32.46
N LEU A 17 44.96 -41.99 -33.06
CA LEU A 17 44.52 -40.69 -32.56
C LEU A 17 43.27 -40.92 -31.72
N ALA A 18 43.46 -41.04 -30.41
CA ALA A 18 42.39 -40.94 -29.43
C ALA A 18 41.88 -39.48 -29.39
N VAL A 19 40.89 -39.16 -30.21
CA VAL A 19 40.09 -37.95 -30.06
C VAL A 19 39.21 -38.17 -28.84
N GLY A 20 39.63 -37.60 -27.72
CA GLY A 20 38.80 -37.50 -26.51
C GLY A 20 37.52 -36.72 -26.82
N LEU A 21 36.44 -37.42 -27.07
CA LEU A 21 35.09 -36.89 -26.97
C LEU A 21 34.85 -36.56 -25.49
N THR A 22 35.25 -35.35 -25.09
CA THR A 22 34.70 -34.76 -23.89
C THR A 22 33.20 -34.53 -24.16
N ASN A 23 32.39 -35.45 -23.67
CA ASN A 23 30.98 -35.21 -23.46
C ASN A 23 30.86 -34.02 -22.47
N SER A 24 30.97 -32.81 -22.97
CA SER A 24 30.45 -31.65 -22.30
C SER A 24 28.91 -31.78 -22.32
N THR A 25 28.37 -32.51 -21.35
CA THR A 25 26.98 -32.29 -20.96
C THR A 25 26.84 -30.77 -20.78
N PRO A 26 25.92 -30.12 -21.50
CA PRO A 26 25.62 -28.75 -21.19
C PRO A 26 25.22 -28.74 -19.70
N VAL A 27 26.01 -28.09 -18.86
CA VAL A 27 25.57 -27.70 -17.54
C VAL A 27 24.33 -26.87 -17.82
N LEU A 28 23.15 -27.48 -17.70
CA LEU A 28 21.89 -26.77 -17.56
C LEU A 28 22.12 -25.88 -16.35
N GLY A 29 22.53 -24.64 -16.62
CA GLY A 29 22.60 -23.60 -15.58
C GLY A 29 21.29 -23.69 -14.81
N GLU A 30 21.38 -23.88 -13.49
CA GLU A 30 20.22 -23.84 -12.62
C GLU A 30 19.38 -22.65 -13.10
N ARG A 31 18.23 -22.90 -13.70
CA ARG A 31 17.23 -21.88 -13.97
C ARG A 31 16.91 -21.35 -12.58
N THR A 32 17.51 -20.20 -12.22
CA THR A 32 17.16 -19.52 -10.98
C THR A 32 15.63 -19.37 -11.02
N LYS A 33 14.95 -20.12 -10.15
CA LYS A 33 13.49 -20.09 -10.09
C LYS A 33 13.09 -18.64 -9.88
N ARG A 34 12.27 -18.09 -10.76
CA ARG A 34 11.69 -16.75 -10.58
C ARG A 34 11.05 -16.70 -9.21
N PRO A 35 11.21 -15.60 -8.44
CA PRO A 35 10.67 -15.52 -7.10
C PRO A 35 9.14 -15.44 -7.11
N ASN A 36 8.53 -15.95 -6.07
CA ASN A 36 7.16 -15.59 -5.71
C ASN A 36 7.10 -14.16 -5.20
N ILE A 37 5.97 -13.51 -5.33
CA ILE A 37 5.71 -12.18 -4.80
C ILE A 37 4.50 -12.24 -3.89
N LEU A 38 4.66 -11.81 -2.65
CA LEU A 38 3.59 -11.55 -1.70
C LEU A 38 3.52 -10.06 -1.43
N MET A 39 2.46 -9.40 -1.92
CA MET A 39 2.18 -7.98 -1.69
C MET A 39 1.05 -7.86 -0.67
N ILE A 40 1.36 -7.30 0.50
CA ILE A 40 0.42 -7.11 1.62
C ILE A 40 0.13 -5.61 1.77
N VAL A 41 -1.13 -5.24 1.76
CA VAL A 41 -1.58 -3.85 1.84
C VAL A 41 -2.56 -3.68 3.00
N ALA A 42 -2.28 -2.71 3.87
CA ALA A 42 -3.22 -2.21 4.86
C ALA A 42 -4.01 -1.01 4.27
N ASP A 43 -5.22 -0.77 4.76
CA ASP A 43 -6.11 0.30 4.33
C ASP A 43 -6.29 1.32 5.47
N ASP A 44 -5.92 2.57 5.23
CA ASP A 44 -5.98 3.66 6.22
C ASP A 44 -5.00 3.52 7.42
N LEU A 45 -3.92 2.76 7.28
CA LEU A 45 -2.89 2.66 8.31
C LEU A 45 -1.95 3.86 8.26
N GLY A 46 -1.83 4.59 9.36
CA GLY A 46 -0.96 5.76 9.46
C GLY A 46 0.53 5.41 9.50
N PHE A 47 1.38 6.42 9.24
CA PHE A 47 2.83 6.24 9.16
C PHE A 47 3.47 5.68 10.44
N SER A 48 2.90 6.01 11.61
CA SER A 48 3.45 5.64 12.91
C SER A 48 2.68 4.51 13.62
N ASP A 49 1.91 3.70 12.91
CA ASP A 49 1.03 2.68 13.52
C ASP A 49 1.69 1.31 13.75
N LEU A 50 2.95 1.11 13.34
CA LEU A 50 3.68 -0.15 13.53
C LEU A 50 4.74 -0.03 14.63
N GLY A 51 4.97 -1.10 15.40
CA GLY A 51 6.00 -1.14 16.44
C GLY A 51 7.38 -0.77 15.89
N CYS A 52 7.77 -1.31 14.74
CA CYS A 52 9.03 -0.95 14.07
C CYS A 52 9.07 0.48 13.50
N TYR A 53 7.96 1.22 13.53
CA TYR A 53 7.84 2.65 13.29
C TYR A 53 7.46 3.43 14.57
N GLY A 54 7.65 2.86 15.74
CA GLY A 54 7.56 3.54 17.03
C GLY A 54 6.20 3.53 17.70
N SER A 55 5.22 2.76 17.18
CA SER A 55 3.89 2.61 17.77
C SER A 55 3.92 1.84 19.10
N GLU A 56 2.91 2.12 19.91
CA GLU A 56 2.54 1.35 21.10
C GLU A 56 1.67 0.12 20.78
N ILE A 57 1.13 0.04 19.56
CA ILE A 57 0.34 -1.10 19.10
C ILE A 57 1.26 -2.31 18.86
N PRO A 58 0.98 -3.47 19.45
CA PRO A 58 1.81 -4.65 19.21
C PRO A 58 1.69 -5.15 17.76
N THR A 59 2.81 -5.15 17.03
CA THR A 59 2.89 -5.70 15.66
C THR A 59 4.10 -6.65 15.51
N PRO A 60 4.20 -7.69 16.36
CA PRO A 60 5.42 -8.50 16.46
C PRO A 60 5.78 -9.24 15.16
N ASN A 61 4.80 -9.56 14.30
CA ASN A 61 5.06 -10.25 13.04
C ASN A 61 5.61 -9.29 11.97
N LEU A 62 5.07 -8.08 11.87
CA LEU A 62 5.60 -7.01 11.02
C LEU A 62 6.94 -6.51 11.52
N ASP A 63 7.13 -6.37 12.84
CA ASP A 63 8.41 -6.00 13.44
C ASP A 63 9.49 -7.05 13.13
N LYS A 64 9.13 -8.33 13.18
CA LYS A 64 10.01 -9.43 12.78
C LYS A 64 10.28 -9.42 11.27
N LEU A 65 9.30 -9.11 10.44
CA LEU A 65 9.50 -8.96 9.00
C LEU A 65 10.49 -7.81 8.71
N ALA A 66 10.33 -6.67 9.38
CA ALA A 66 11.22 -5.52 9.30
C ALA A 66 12.65 -5.85 9.72
N SER A 67 12.82 -6.62 10.84
CA SER A 67 14.14 -7.05 11.31
C SER A 67 14.87 -7.99 10.34
N ARG A 68 14.14 -8.65 9.44
CA ARG A 68 14.68 -9.55 8.42
C ARG A 68 14.81 -8.92 7.03
N GLY A 69 14.41 -7.67 6.90
CA GLY A 69 14.36 -6.95 5.63
C GLY A 69 14.81 -5.51 5.74
N MET A 70 14.19 -4.67 4.94
CA MET A 70 14.45 -3.24 4.81
C MET A 70 13.19 -2.44 5.11
N ARG A 71 13.34 -1.35 5.89
CA ARG A 71 12.31 -0.33 6.10
C ARG A 71 12.61 0.90 5.26
N PHE A 72 11.58 1.47 4.64
CA PHE A 72 11.68 2.76 3.97
C PHE A 72 11.27 3.88 4.94
N THR A 73 12.06 4.94 5.01
CA THR A 73 11.67 6.15 5.73
C THR A 73 10.87 7.11 4.84
N GLN A 74 10.97 6.97 3.50
CA GLN A 74 10.35 7.85 2.51
C GLN A 74 9.66 7.05 1.40
N PHE A 75 8.52 6.42 1.72
CA PHE A 75 7.69 5.76 0.72
C PHE A 75 6.34 6.47 0.60
N TYR A 76 5.89 6.73 -0.63
CA TYR A 76 4.76 7.61 -0.93
C TYR A 76 3.61 6.88 -1.60
N ASN A 77 2.40 7.34 -1.28
CA ASN A 77 1.13 6.90 -1.84
C ASN A 77 0.42 8.05 -2.59
N CYS A 78 -0.85 7.86 -2.97
CA CYS A 78 -1.67 8.87 -3.65
C CYS A 78 -2.74 9.50 -2.73
N ALA A 79 -2.56 9.49 -1.43
CA ALA A 79 -3.39 10.08 -0.39
C ALA A 79 -4.84 9.56 -0.29
N VAL A 80 -5.30 8.63 -1.13
CA VAL A 80 -6.62 8.00 -1.07
C VAL A 80 -6.60 6.61 -1.68
N CYS A 81 -7.38 5.69 -1.10
CA CYS A 81 -7.30 4.26 -1.36
C CYS A 81 -7.49 3.86 -2.83
N ASN A 82 -8.56 4.26 -3.49
CA ASN A 82 -8.82 3.85 -4.87
C ASN A 82 -7.76 4.35 -5.86
N ILE A 83 -7.28 5.58 -5.72
CA ILE A 83 -6.20 6.15 -6.56
C ILE A 83 -4.88 5.43 -6.29
N SER A 84 -4.54 5.18 -5.03
CA SER A 84 -3.36 4.41 -4.64
C SER A 84 -3.40 2.99 -5.18
N ARG A 85 -4.58 2.35 -5.20
CA ARG A 85 -4.74 0.98 -5.73
C ARG A 85 -4.52 0.90 -7.24
N VAL A 86 -4.95 1.92 -8.02
CA VAL A 86 -4.53 2.01 -9.43
C VAL A 86 -3.03 2.16 -9.53
N ALA A 87 -2.44 3.11 -8.81
CA ALA A 87 -1.00 3.40 -8.88
C ALA A 87 -0.15 2.16 -8.58
N MET A 88 -0.47 1.41 -7.49
CA MET A 88 0.29 0.22 -7.09
C MET A 88 0.14 -0.95 -8.07
N LEU A 89 -1.03 -1.10 -8.71
CA LEU A 89 -1.27 -2.21 -9.60
C LEU A 89 -0.83 -1.95 -11.05
N THR A 90 -0.76 -0.68 -11.49
CA THR A 90 -0.48 -0.35 -12.88
C THR A 90 0.87 0.34 -13.11
N GLY A 91 1.48 0.88 -12.05
CA GLY A 91 2.67 1.73 -12.20
C GLY A 91 2.39 3.10 -12.81
N ILE A 92 1.11 3.52 -12.86
CA ILE A 92 0.67 4.79 -13.42
C ILE A 92 0.07 5.64 -12.30
N ASN A 93 0.52 6.88 -12.17
CA ASN A 93 -0.04 7.82 -11.20
C ASN A 93 -1.35 8.42 -11.76
N PRO A 94 -2.52 8.05 -11.20
CA PRO A 94 -3.79 8.57 -11.70
C PRO A 94 -3.94 10.06 -11.36
N ARG A 95 -3.98 10.89 -12.41
CA ARG A 95 -4.15 12.34 -12.31
C ARG A 95 -5.60 12.76 -12.58
N PHE A 96 -6.56 11.88 -12.30
CA PHE A 96 -7.92 12.04 -12.79
C PHE A 96 -8.84 12.59 -11.71
N GLY A 97 -9.63 13.57 -12.09
CA GLY A 97 -10.75 14.03 -11.29
C GLY A 97 -12.01 13.13 -11.37
N LYS A 98 -11.93 11.94 -11.99
CA LYS A 98 -13.11 11.08 -12.27
C LYS A 98 -12.93 9.65 -11.74
N PRO A 99 -14.04 8.97 -11.37
CA PRO A 99 -14.02 7.70 -10.63
C PRO A 99 -13.67 6.45 -11.44
N ASN A 100 -13.62 6.47 -12.78
CA ASN A 100 -13.21 5.30 -13.58
C ASN A 100 -11.69 5.22 -13.66
N LEU A 101 -11.14 4.55 -12.68
CA LEU A 101 -9.74 4.62 -12.36
C LEU A 101 -8.91 3.64 -13.20
N LEU A 102 -9.42 2.44 -13.46
CA LEU A 102 -8.73 1.39 -14.20
C LEU A 102 -9.20 1.37 -15.65
N ARG A 103 -8.41 1.96 -16.56
CA ARG A 103 -8.73 2.11 -17.99
C ARG A 103 -8.24 0.91 -18.80
N GLU A 104 -8.79 0.72 -20.00
CA GLU A 104 -8.38 -0.35 -20.93
C GLU A 104 -6.93 -0.23 -21.41
N ASN A 105 -6.41 1.00 -21.51
CA ASN A 105 -5.02 1.28 -21.87
C ASN A 105 -4.04 1.23 -20.68
N MET A 106 -4.47 0.69 -19.54
CA MET A 106 -3.63 0.38 -18.38
C MET A 106 -3.56 -1.13 -18.20
N VAL A 107 -2.39 -1.66 -17.92
CA VAL A 107 -2.19 -3.07 -17.59
C VAL A 107 -1.83 -3.21 -16.11
N THR A 108 -2.34 -4.24 -15.45
CA THR A 108 -2.04 -4.52 -14.04
C THR A 108 -0.81 -5.43 -13.90
N ILE A 109 -0.19 -5.40 -12.72
CA ILE A 109 0.88 -6.36 -12.35
C ILE A 109 0.40 -7.80 -12.53
N ALA A 110 -0.85 -8.10 -12.16
CA ALA A 110 -1.41 -9.43 -12.29
C ALA A 110 -1.52 -9.87 -13.75
N GLU A 111 -2.01 -9.00 -14.65
CA GLU A 111 -2.09 -9.27 -16.10
C GLU A 111 -0.70 -9.55 -16.69
N VAL A 112 0.30 -8.72 -16.38
CA VAL A 112 1.66 -8.87 -16.92
C VAL A 112 2.33 -10.15 -16.38
N LEU A 113 2.23 -10.40 -15.08
CA LEU A 113 2.83 -11.58 -14.47
C LEU A 113 2.12 -12.86 -14.89
N LYS A 114 0.79 -12.87 -15.04
CA LYS A 114 0.03 -14.00 -15.60
C LYS A 114 0.51 -14.33 -17.01
N GLY A 115 0.66 -13.32 -17.87
CA GLY A 115 1.24 -13.47 -19.21
C GLY A 115 2.68 -14.01 -19.21
N ALA A 116 3.42 -13.81 -18.14
CA ALA A 116 4.77 -14.34 -17.92
C ALA A 116 4.79 -15.72 -17.23
N GLY A 117 3.63 -16.36 -17.03
CA GLY A 117 3.51 -17.70 -16.47
C GLY A 117 3.40 -17.76 -14.94
N TYR A 118 3.11 -16.67 -14.26
CA TYR A 118 2.79 -16.66 -12.83
C TYR A 118 1.35 -17.13 -12.58
N ALA A 119 1.13 -17.83 -11.49
CA ALA A 119 -0.19 -17.96 -10.89
C ALA A 119 -0.52 -16.64 -10.17
N THR A 120 -1.76 -16.17 -10.24
CA THR A 120 -2.15 -14.89 -9.68
C THR A 120 -3.37 -15.03 -8.79
N ALA A 121 -3.26 -14.59 -7.53
CA ALA A 121 -4.35 -14.64 -6.58
C ALA A 121 -4.46 -13.34 -5.79
N MET A 122 -5.68 -13.00 -5.37
CA MET A 122 -5.96 -11.85 -4.54
C MET A 122 -6.94 -12.19 -3.42
N SER A 123 -6.67 -11.67 -2.23
CA SER A 123 -7.56 -11.73 -1.06
C SER A 123 -7.81 -10.34 -0.55
N GLY A 124 -9.08 -9.95 -0.36
CA GLY A 124 -9.45 -8.71 0.29
C GLY A 124 -10.03 -7.63 -0.59
N LYS A 125 -9.71 -6.38 -0.30
CA LYS A 125 -10.33 -5.19 -0.91
C LYS A 125 -9.82 -4.89 -2.32
N TRP A 126 -10.74 -4.83 -3.28
CA TRP A 126 -10.46 -4.38 -4.65
C TRP A 126 -10.57 -2.88 -4.84
N HIS A 127 -11.76 -2.32 -4.71
CA HIS A 127 -12.09 -0.89 -4.78
C HIS A 127 -11.75 -0.19 -6.11
N LEU A 128 -11.76 -0.92 -7.24
CA LEU A 128 -11.43 -0.39 -8.57
C LEU A 128 -12.54 -0.58 -9.61
N GLY A 129 -13.76 -0.91 -9.18
CA GLY A 129 -14.93 -1.06 -10.03
C GLY A 129 -15.37 -2.51 -10.19
N GLY A 130 -16.53 -2.67 -10.85
CA GLY A 130 -17.10 -3.95 -11.26
C GLY A 130 -16.69 -4.33 -12.68
N HIS A 131 -17.39 -5.32 -13.27
CA HIS A 131 -17.16 -5.75 -14.65
C HIS A 131 -17.20 -4.57 -15.64
N PRO A 132 -16.28 -4.42 -16.59
CA PRO A 132 -15.17 -5.32 -16.96
C PRO A 132 -13.84 -5.02 -16.24
N THR A 133 -13.87 -4.58 -15.00
CA THR A 133 -12.66 -4.23 -14.21
C THR A 133 -12.61 -4.97 -12.88
N THR A 134 -13.27 -6.15 -12.76
CA THR A 134 -13.14 -7.03 -11.60
C THR A 134 -11.70 -7.55 -11.47
N PRO A 135 -11.28 -8.08 -10.32
CA PRO A 135 -9.97 -8.70 -10.19
C PRO A 135 -9.73 -9.82 -11.24
N ASN A 136 -10.75 -10.64 -11.52
CA ASN A 136 -10.66 -11.71 -12.50
C ASN A 136 -10.52 -11.16 -13.94
N ASP A 137 -11.23 -10.09 -14.30
CA ASP A 137 -11.06 -9.39 -15.58
C ASP A 137 -9.65 -8.81 -15.73
N ARG A 138 -9.03 -8.42 -14.61
CA ARG A 138 -7.77 -7.70 -14.55
C ARG A 138 -6.60 -8.57 -14.07
N GLY A 139 -6.65 -9.87 -14.42
CA GLY A 139 -5.53 -10.77 -14.42
C GLY A 139 -5.38 -11.67 -13.19
N PHE A 140 -6.22 -11.56 -12.17
CA PHE A 140 -6.21 -12.51 -11.05
C PHE A 140 -6.99 -13.78 -11.43
N GLU A 141 -6.37 -14.96 -11.26
CA GLU A 141 -6.99 -16.26 -11.50
C GLU A 141 -7.91 -16.66 -10.35
N GLU A 142 -7.62 -16.15 -9.16
CA GLU A 142 -8.38 -16.41 -7.94
C GLU A 142 -8.60 -15.12 -7.18
N TYR A 143 -9.83 -14.84 -6.76
CA TYR A 143 -10.20 -13.68 -5.97
C TYR A 143 -11.24 -14.00 -4.91
N TYR A 144 -11.01 -13.53 -3.69
CA TYR A 144 -11.96 -13.56 -2.59
C TYR A 144 -11.95 -12.24 -1.85
N GLY A 145 -13.07 -11.49 -1.83
CA GLY A 145 -13.08 -10.22 -1.11
C GLY A 145 -14.19 -9.25 -1.46
N SER A 146 -13.98 -8.01 -1.04
CA SER A 146 -14.91 -6.88 -1.24
C SER A 146 -14.56 -6.08 -2.49
N MET A 147 -15.56 -5.85 -3.33
CA MET A 147 -15.43 -5.02 -4.52
C MET A 147 -15.36 -3.53 -4.21
N ILE A 148 -15.71 -3.09 -3.01
CA ILE A 148 -15.86 -1.69 -2.63
C ILE A 148 -14.95 -1.28 -1.47
N GLY A 149 -15.07 0.02 -1.07
CA GLY A 149 -14.16 0.67 -0.13
C GLY A 149 -14.35 0.29 1.33
N ALA A 150 -15.58 0.16 1.80
CA ALA A 150 -15.92 -0.09 3.19
C ALA A 150 -16.94 -1.22 3.28
N MET A 151 -16.92 -1.98 4.36
CA MET A 151 -17.88 -3.06 4.62
C MET A 151 -17.88 -3.39 6.11
N ASN A 152 -18.95 -4.00 6.61
CA ASN A 152 -18.99 -4.56 7.96
C ASN A 152 -17.99 -5.71 8.08
N TYR A 153 -17.16 -5.72 9.14
CA TYR A 153 -16.12 -6.73 9.33
C TYR A 153 -16.64 -8.09 9.76
N PHE A 154 -17.78 -8.11 10.46
CA PHE A 154 -18.42 -9.33 10.93
C PHE A 154 -19.42 -9.91 9.93
N ASP A 155 -19.90 -9.07 9.01
CA ASP A 155 -20.81 -9.51 7.95
C ASP A 155 -20.74 -8.55 6.75
N PRO A 156 -19.90 -8.85 5.76
CA PRO A 156 -19.70 -8.00 4.60
C PRO A 156 -20.93 -7.94 3.66
N THR A 157 -21.98 -8.72 3.94
CA THR A 157 -23.20 -8.74 3.14
C THR A 157 -24.23 -7.71 3.63
N LEU A 158 -24.01 -7.11 4.81
CA LEU A 158 -24.88 -6.08 5.36
C LEU A 158 -24.72 -4.74 4.61
N PRO A 159 -25.81 -4.03 4.35
CA PRO A 159 -25.76 -2.67 3.80
C PRO A 159 -25.20 -1.69 4.84
N ASP A 160 -24.60 -0.59 4.36
CA ASP A 160 -24.22 0.52 5.22
C ASP A 160 -25.45 1.20 5.83
N PRO A 161 -25.33 1.80 7.03
CA PRO A 161 -26.38 2.63 7.61
C PRO A 161 -26.76 3.82 6.69
N PRO A 162 -28.02 4.31 6.75
CA PRO A 162 -28.54 5.36 5.84
C PRO A 162 -27.75 6.69 5.86
N PHE A 163 -27.10 7.02 6.98
CA PHE A 163 -26.27 8.22 7.08
C PHE A 163 -24.93 8.12 6.32
N VAL A 164 -24.55 6.95 5.85
CA VAL A 164 -23.34 6.75 5.05
C VAL A 164 -23.67 6.99 3.58
N HIS A 165 -22.87 7.81 2.90
CA HIS A 165 -23.13 8.22 1.51
C HIS A 165 -23.05 7.09 0.47
N HIS A 166 -22.66 5.91 0.86
CA HIS A 166 -22.57 4.72 -0.02
C HIS A 166 -23.74 3.75 0.18
N SER A 167 -24.83 4.22 0.81
CA SER A 167 -26.04 3.43 1.01
C SER A 167 -26.70 3.06 -0.34
N GLY A 168 -26.11 2.09 -0.98
CA GLY A 168 -26.64 1.36 -2.11
C GLY A 168 -27.11 -0.03 -1.67
N PRO A 169 -27.62 -0.87 -2.59
CA PRO A 169 -27.83 -2.29 -2.33
C PRO A 169 -26.53 -2.91 -1.82
N ALA A 170 -26.67 -3.96 -1.00
CA ALA A 170 -25.57 -4.65 -0.33
C ALA A 170 -24.29 -4.71 -1.19
N HIS A 171 -23.20 -4.37 -0.57
CA HIS A 171 -21.89 -4.27 -1.23
C HIS A 171 -21.51 -5.62 -1.84
N PRO A 172 -21.07 -5.70 -3.11
CA PRO A 172 -20.65 -6.96 -3.67
C PRO A 172 -19.47 -7.53 -2.91
N PHE A 173 -19.72 -8.59 -2.17
CA PHE A 173 -18.70 -9.45 -1.58
C PHE A 173 -18.69 -10.74 -2.39
N VAL A 174 -17.54 -11.13 -2.93
CA VAL A 174 -17.50 -12.15 -3.97
C VAL A 174 -16.36 -13.15 -3.78
N HIS A 175 -16.57 -14.34 -4.32
CA HIS A 175 -15.52 -15.32 -4.58
C HIS A 175 -15.50 -15.55 -6.11
N ASN A 176 -14.46 -15.05 -6.75
CA ASN A 176 -14.40 -14.92 -8.21
C ASN A 176 -15.66 -14.16 -8.73
N ASP A 177 -16.43 -14.77 -9.61
CA ASP A 177 -17.66 -14.17 -10.18
C ASP A 177 -18.93 -14.48 -9.36
N THR A 178 -18.78 -15.18 -8.22
CA THR A 178 -19.92 -15.59 -7.40
C THR A 178 -20.11 -14.62 -6.23
N VAL A 179 -21.28 -13.99 -6.18
CA VAL A 179 -21.68 -13.14 -5.06
C VAL A 179 -21.95 -13.98 -3.83
N ILE A 180 -21.30 -13.65 -2.71
CA ILE A 180 -21.53 -14.26 -1.41
C ILE A 180 -22.66 -13.49 -0.73
N THR A 181 -23.74 -14.18 -0.38
CA THR A 181 -24.96 -13.59 0.20
C THR A 181 -25.11 -13.85 1.70
N SER A 182 -24.26 -14.69 2.27
CA SER A 182 -24.24 -14.99 3.70
C SER A 182 -22.86 -15.48 4.13
N VAL A 183 -22.51 -15.25 5.37
CA VAL A 183 -21.26 -15.70 6.00
C VAL A 183 -21.57 -16.44 7.32
N PRO A 184 -20.65 -17.27 7.84
CA PRO A 184 -20.80 -17.90 9.15
C PRO A 184 -20.93 -16.88 10.29
N ASP A 185 -21.56 -17.28 11.41
CA ASP A 185 -21.76 -16.41 12.58
C ASP A 185 -20.44 -15.93 13.23
N ASP A 186 -19.38 -16.73 13.13
CA ASP A 186 -18.03 -16.43 13.62
C ASP A 186 -17.14 -15.72 12.59
N TYR A 187 -17.72 -15.23 11.49
CA TYR A 187 -16.99 -14.54 10.44
C TYR A 187 -16.35 -13.24 10.93
N TYR A 188 -15.10 -13.03 10.53
CA TYR A 188 -14.42 -11.75 10.65
C TYR A 188 -13.50 -11.54 9.42
N SER A 189 -13.70 -10.47 8.70
CA SER A 189 -13.09 -10.22 7.37
C SER A 189 -11.58 -10.37 7.36
N THR A 190 -10.87 -9.82 8.35
CA THR A 190 -9.41 -9.90 8.45
C THR A 190 -8.94 -11.35 8.52
N ASP A 191 -9.65 -12.20 9.29
CA ASP A 191 -9.33 -13.61 9.44
C ASP A 191 -9.67 -14.41 8.18
N ALA A 192 -10.78 -14.08 7.53
CA ALA A 192 -11.22 -14.72 6.30
C ALA A 192 -10.24 -14.44 5.15
N PHE A 193 -9.80 -13.19 4.97
CA PHE A 193 -8.79 -12.84 3.97
C PHE A 193 -7.46 -13.52 4.25
N THR A 194 -7.06 -13.55 5.53
CA THR A 194 -5.86 -14.29 5.96
C THR A 194 -5.96 -15.77 5.63
N SER A 195 -7.09 -16.41 5.94
CA SER A 195 -7.31 -17.83 5.72
C SER A 195 -7.29 -18.16 4.23
N HIS A 196 -7.98 -17.37 3.40
CA HIS A 196 -7.94 -17.53 1.95
C HIS A 196 -6.50 -17.37 1.41
N ALA A 197 -5.75 -16.35 1.85
CA ALA A 197 -4.36 -16.17 1.44
C ALA A 197 -3.46 -17.35 1.84
N VAL A 198 -3.64 -17.89 3.05
CA VAL A 198 -2.93 -19.10 3.53
C VAL A 198 -3.26 -20.31 2.66
N ASP A 199 -4.52 -20.51 2.30
CA ASP A 199 -4.95 -21.61 1.44
C ASP A 199 -4.41 -21.46 0.01
N GLN A 200 -4.38 -20.24 -0.53
CA GLN A 200 -3.72 -19.98 -1.81
C GLN A 200 -2.21 -20.28 -1.74
N ILE A 201 -1.50 -19.88 -0.70
CA ILE A 201 -0.08 -20.23 -0.53
C ILE A 201 0.11 -21.76 -0.53
N ARG A 202 -0.72 -22.50 0.19
CA ARG A 202 -0.66 -23.98 0.24
C ARG A 202 -0.94 -24.63 -1.11
N LYS A 203 -1.91 -24.09 -1.86
CA LYS A 203 -2.25 -24.55 -3.22
C LYS A 203 -1.12 -24.26 -4.20
N LEU A 204 -0.73 -22.98 -4.29
CA LEU A 204 0.23 -22.47 -5.27
C LEU A 204 1.67 -22.97 -5.02
N SER A 205 2.03 -23.27 -3.75
CA SER A 205 3.34 -23.84 -3.43
C SER A 205 3.58 -25.24 -4.02
N ARG A 206 2.52 -25.92 -4.48
CA ARG A 206 2.57 -27.26 -5.12
C ARG A 206 2.61 -27.18 -6.64
N GLU A 207 2.46 -25.97 -7.21
CA GLU A 207 2.54 -25.75 -8.66
C GLU A 207 3.99 -25.49 -9.08
N ASP A 208 4.34 -25.87 -10.31
CA ASP A 208 5.69 -25.64 -10.87
C ASP A 208 5.93 -24.18 -11.30
N ARG A 209 4.93 -23.32 -11.24
CA ARG A 209 4.99 -21.91 -11.60
C ARG A 209 5.11 -21.02 -10.37
N PRO A 210 5.84 -19.88 -10.45
CA PRO A 210 5.84 -18.89 -9.38
C PRO A 210 4.46 -18.22 -9.25
N PHE A 211 4.21 -17.55 -8.12
CA PHE A 211 2.95 -16.87 -7.91
C PHE A 211 3.13 -15.37 -7.55
N PHE A 212 2.11 -14.60 -7.86
CA PHE A 212 1.84 -13.27 -7.33
C PHE A 212 0.57 -13.33 -6.48
N LEU A 213 0.71 -13.14 -5.17
CA LEU A 213 -0.40 -13.07 -4.23
C LEU A 213 -0.53 -11.64 -3.70
N HIS A 214 -1.68 -11.01 -3.94
CA HIS A 214 -2.04 -9.70 -3.40
C HIS A 214 -3.00 -9.86 -2.22
N LEU A 215 -2.50 -9.68 -0.98
CA LEU A 215 -3.31 -9.67 0.23
C LEU A 215 -3.62 -8.23 0.61
N ALA A 216 -4.83 -7.78 0.31
CA ALA A 216 -5.30 -6.42 0.47
C ALA A 216 -6.30 -6.34 1.62
N TYR A 217 -5.81 -6.18 2.85
CA TYR A 217 -6.69 -5.99 3.99
C TYR A 217 -7.53 -4.73 3.85
N ASN A 218 -8.75 -4.75 4.36
CA ASN A 218 -9.55 -3.56 4.60
C ASN A 218 -9.28 -2.97 6.00
N ALA A 219 -8.60 -3.69 6.88
CA ALA A 219 -8.15 -3.19 8.18
C ALA A 219 -7.00 -2.19 8.04
N PRO A 220 -6.99 -1.12 8.87
CA PRO A 220 -8.00 -0.71 9.87
C PRO A 220 -9.02 0.34 9.40
N HIS A 221 -9.45 0.34 8.13
CA HIS A 221 -10.46 1.27 7.57
C HIS A 221 -11.80 1.16 8.31
N TYR A 222 -12.57 2.26 8.34
CA TYR A 222 -13.93 2.25 8.89
C TYR A 222 -14.92 1.42 8.01
N PRO A 223 -16.04 0.93 8.62
CA PRO A 223 -16.42 1.01 10.02
C PRO A 223 -15.41 0.28 10.90
N MET A 224 -14.87 0.96 11.92
CA MET A 224 -13.90 0.30 12.80
C MET A 224 -14.64 -0.68 13.70
N GLN A 225 -14.32 -1.96 13.54
CA GLN A 225 -14.95 -3.09 14.24
C GLN A 225 -13.90 -4.15 14.54
N ALA A 226 -13.92 -4.70 15.75
CA ALA A 226 -13.01 -5.77 16.16
C ALA A 226 -13.67 -6.67 17.22
N PRO A 227 -13.20 -7.94 17.39
CA PRO A 227 -13.66 -8.80 18.48
C PRO A 227 -13.47 -8.14 19.85
N ALA A 228 -14.47 -8.28 20.71
CA ALA A 228 -14.52 -7.57 21.99
C ALA A 228 -13.35 -7.90 22.94
N ASP A 229 -12.87 -9.12 22.91
CA ASP A 229 -11.69 -9.60 23.64
C ASP A 229 -10.38 -8.97 23.13
N GLU A 230 -10.27 -8.74 21.82
CA GLU A 230 -9.15 -8.01 21.22
C GLU A 230 -9.17 -6.53 21.64
N ILE A 231 -10.32 -5.86 21.58
CA ILE A 231 -10.48 -4.47 22.04
C ILE A 231 -10.08 -4.34 23.53
N ALA A 232 -10.48 -5.32 24.34
CA ALA A 232 -10.20 -5.30 25.77
C ALA A 232 -8.69 -5.28 26.13
N LYS A 233 -7.83 -5.76 25.27
CA LYS A 233 -6.36 -5.71 25.44
C LYS A 233 -5.78 -4.30 25.39
N HIS A 234 -6.52 -3.35 24.80
CA HIS A 234 -6.06 -1.97 24.58
C HIS A 234 -6.65 -0.97 25.58
N ARG A 235 -7.51 -1.42 26.49
CA ARG A 235 -8.16 -0.54 27.48
C ARG A 235 -7.16 0.27 28.29
N GLY A 236 -7.47 1.57 28.46
CA GLY A 236 -6.69 2.50 29.25
C GLY A 236 -5.41 3.02 28.58
N ARG A 237 -5.09 2.58 27.36
CA ARG A 237 -3.88 3.06 26.64
C ARG A 237 -4.03 4.46 26.06
N TYR A 238 -5.26 4.91 25.85
CA TYR A 238 -5.59 6.13 25.11
C TYR A 238 -6.30 7.19 25.95
N ASP A 239 -6.37 7.01 27.27
CA ASP A 239 -7.07 7.89 28.21
C ASP A 239 -6.55 9.34 28.20
N LYS A 240 -5.26 9.53 27.86
CA LYS A 240 -4.64 10.85 27.75
C LYS A 240 -4.88 11.55 26.42
N GLY A 241 -5.58 10.89 25.48
CA GLY A 241 -5.99 11.45 24.19
C GLY A 241 -4.91 11.45 23.12
N TYR A 242 -5.31 12.01 21.98
CA TYR A 242 -4.52 11.92 20.74
C TYR A 242 -3.27 12.82 20.73
N LEU A 243 -3.21 13.90 21.52
CA LEU A 243 -2.00 14.74 21.59
C LEU A 243 -0.87 14.02 22.34
N ASP A 244 -1.19 13.35 23.46
CA ASP A 244 -0.25 12.51 24.19
C ASP A 244 0.22 11.34 23.31
N LEU A 245 -0.72 10.68 22.61
CA LEU A 245 -0.36 9.61 21.68
C LEU A 245 0.55 10.07 20.55
N ARG A 246 0.24 11.23 19.95
CA ARG A 246 1.03 11.84 18.89
C ARG A 246 2.47 12.13 19.34
N GLN A 247 2.63 12.65 20.55
CA GLN A 247 3.94 12.91 21.16
C GLN A 247 4.72 11.61 21.41
N ARG A 248 4.08 10.61 22.02
CA ARG A 248 4.73 9.30 22.27
C ARG A 248 5.19 8.61 20.99
N ARG A 249 4.41 8.71 19.92
CA ARG A 249 4.75 8.15 18.60
C ARG A 249 5.89 8.92 17.93
N TYR A 250 5.90 10.25 18.04
CA TYR A 250 7.04 11.06 17.58
C TYR A 250 8.33 10.63 18.27
N GLU A 251 8.33 10.48 19.59
CA GLU A 251 9.47 9.97 20.34
C GLU A 251 9.84 8.53 19.96
N GLY A 252 8.83 7.71 19.66
CA GLY A 252 9.00 6.35 19.15
C GLY A 252 9.74 6.32 17.82
N LEU A 253 9.35 7.16 16.88
CA LEU A 253 9.98 7.30 15.56
C LEU A 253 11.46 7.75 15.69
N ILE A 254 11.76 8.67 16.62
CA ILE A 254 13.13 9.07 16.92
C ILE A 254 13.94 7.88 17.47
N ARG A 255 13.40 7.16 18.48
CA ARG A 255 14.06 5.96 19.04
C ARG A 255 14.32 4.90 17.99
N GLN A 256 13.43 4.73 17.03
CA GLN A 256 13.58 3.80 15.89
C GLN A 256 14.48 4.35 14.77
N LYS A 257 14.96 5.59 14.88
CA LYS A 257 15.77 6.30 13.87
C LYS A 257 15.07 6.45 12.51
N ILE A 258 13.74 6.45 12.50
CA ILE A 258 12.93 6.66 11.29
C ILE A 258 12.91 8.12 10.87
N ILE A 259 12.95 9.02 11.87
CA ILE A 259 12.95 10.47 11.66
C ILE A 259 14.14 11.11 12.39
N SER A 260 14.47 12.33 11.97
CA SER A 260 15.48 13.15 12.64
C SER A 260 14.91 13.79 13.91
N GLU A 261 15.67 13.77 15.00
CA GLU A 261 15.33 14.52 16.23
C GLU A 261 15.29 16.04 16.04
N LYS A 262 15.86 16.53 14.92
CA LYS A 262 15.84 17.96 14.57
C LYS A 262 14.51 18.42 14.01
N TRP A 263 13.67 17.52 13.57
CA TRP A 263 12.34 17.87 13.02
C TRP A 263 11.35 18.12 14.15
N THR A 264 10.74 19.29 14.13
CA THR A 264 9.77 19.67 15.16
C THR A 264 8.45 18.93 14.97
N LEU A 265 7.83 18.44 16.04
CA LEU A 265 6.47 17.93 16.00
C LEU A 265 5.50 19.11 15.89
N PRO A 266 4.78 19.32 14.77
CA PRO A 266 3.81 20.39 14.66
C PRO A 266 2.55 20.09 15.48
N ALA A 267 1.87 21.11 15.95
CA ALA A 267 0.50 20.94 16.41
C ALA A 267 -0.38 20.43 15.25
N PRO A 268 -1.47 19.69 15.54
CA PRO A 268 -2.42 19.32 14.50
C PRO A 268 -2.97 20.56 13.78
N ASP A 269 -3.14 20.43 12.48
CA ASP A 269 -3.62 21.55 11.65
C ASP A 269 -5.05 21.95 12.04
N LYS A 270 -5.29 23.25 12.09
CA LYS A 270 -6.63 23.83 12.25
C LYS A 270 -7.40 23.77 10.94
N LYS A 271 -8.71 23.76 11.04
CA LYS A 271 -9.62 23.93 9.90
C LYS A 271 -9.46 25.34 9.32
N LEU A 272 -9.25 25.41 8.00
CA LEU A 272 -9.02 26.66 7.28
C LEU A 272 -10.23 27.11 6.45
N GLY A 273 -11.18 26.20 6.17
CA GLY A 273 -12.32 26.51 5.29
C GLY A 273 -13.42 25.44 5.31
N ASN A 274 -14.29 25.48 4.31
CA ASN A 274 -15.46 24.59 4.23
C ASN A 274 -15.25 23.35 3.34
N TRP A 275 -14.01 23.01 3.02
CA TRP A 275 -13.74 21.76 2.30
C TRP A 275 -14.04 20.57 3.21
N ARG A 276 -14.81 19.60 2.70
CA ARG A 276 -15.35 18.49 3.52
C ARG A 276 -14.30 17.62 4.23
N TYR A 277 -13.06 17.65 3.75
CA TYR A 277 -11.94 16.95 4.37
C TYR A 277 -11.02 17.87 5.20
N ASP A 278 -11.37 19.15 5.31
CA ASP A 278 -10.65 20.10 6.15
C ASP A 278 -11.21 20.04 7.58
N LEU A 279 -10.84 18.98 8.26
CA LEU A 279 -11.26 18.69 9.61
C LEU A 279 -10.15 19.09 10.58
N GLU A 280 -10.52 19.51 11.79
CA GLU A 280 -9.58 19.73 12.88
C GLU A 280 -9.95 18.86 14.07
N PRO A 281 -8.95 18.42 14.86
CA PRO A 281 -9.22 17.76 16.13
C PRO A 281 -9.99 18.68 17.09
N GLU A 282 -10.97 18.13 17.78
CA GLU A 282 -11.59 18.81 18.91
C GLU A 282 -10.56 19.01 20.03
N VAL A 283 -10.75 20.01 20.89
CA VAL A 283 -9.89 20.15 22.06
C VAL A 283 -10.19 19.00 23.04
N TRP A 284 -9.20 18.19 23.37
CA TRP A 284 -9.38 16.95 24.14
C TRP A 284 -10.20 17.16 25.44
N ASP A 285 -9.92 18.23 26.16
CA ASP A 285 -10.60 18.50 27.43
C ASP A 285 -12.06 18.93 27.29
N THR A 286 -12.49 19.36 26.12
CA THR A 286 -13.87 19.79 25.82
C THR A 286 -14.73 18.69 25.20
N ILE A 287 -14.17 17.52 24.89
CA ILE A 287 -14.92 16.42 24.33
C ILE A 287 -15.96 15.90 25.30
N VAL A 288 -17.22 15.91 24.87
CA VAL A 288 -18.37 15.55 25.70
C VAL A 288 -18.39 14.05 26.00
N ASP A 289 -18.17 13.22 25.01
CA ASP A 289 -18.12 11.75 25.15
C ASP A 289 -16.69 11.23 25.01
N LYS A 290 -15.85 11.55 25.98
CA LYS A 290 -14.46 11.08 26.03
C LYS A 290 -14.35 9.56 26.00
N LYS A 291 -15.32 8.85 26.58
CA LYS A 291 -15.31 7.40 26.60
C LYS A 291 -15.43 6.84 25.20
N TRP A 292 -16.39 7.33 24.42
CA TRP A 292 -16.55 6.93 23.01
C TRP A 292 -15.30 7.26 22.20
N GLU A 293 -14.73 8.45 22.41
CA GLU A 293 -13.51 8.88 21.71
C GLU A 293 -12.31 7.98 22.03
N ILE A 294 -12.13 7.57 23.30
CA ILE A 294 -11.10 6.60 23.71
C ILE A 294 -11.35 5.24 23.07
N GLU A 295 -12.59 4.74 23.14
CA GLU A 295 -12.98 3.45 22.56
C GLU A 295 -12.68 3.37 21.06
N LYS A 296 -12.78 4.46 20.28
CA LYS A 296 -12.41 4.51 18.87
C LYS A 296 -10.96 4.02 18.65
N MET A 297 -10.01 4.54 19.42
CA MET A 297 -8.61 4.19 19.25
C MET A 297 -8.29 2.78 19.81
N GLU A 298 -9.01 2.32 20.84
CA GLU A 298 -8.91 0.95 21.33
C GLU A 298 -9.34 -0.05 20.26
N VAL A 299 -10.44 0.24 19.55
CA VAL A 299 -10.90 -0.59 18.40
C VAL A 299 -9.89 -0.57 17.27
N TYR A 300 -9.40 0.61 16.91
CA TYR A 300 -8.39 0.74 15.84
C TYR A 300 -7.14 -0.09 16.15
N ALA A 301 -6.62 0.00 17.36
CA ALA A 301 -5.45 -0.75 17.79
C ALA A 301 -5.70 -2.27 17.74
N ALA A 302 -6.89 -2.71 18.15
CA ALA A 302 -7.29 -4.12 18.05
C ALA A 302 -7.33 -4.61 16.59
N MET A 303 -7.82 -3.79 15.67
CA MET A 303 -7.84 -4.14 14.24
C MET A 303 -6.41 -4.27 13.67
N VAL A 304 -5.49 -3.36 14.03
CA VAL A 304 -4.08 -3.42 13.60
C VAL A 304 -3.40 -4.66 14.18
N GLU A 305 -3.56 -4.94 15.47
CA GLU A 305 -2.99 -6.13 16.11
C GLU A 305 -3.54 -7.42 15.47
N ARG A 306 -4.87 -7.48 15.21
CA ARG A 306 -5.48 -8.64 14.54
C ARG A 306 -4.96 -8.86 13.12
N MET A 307 -4.74 -7.78 12.38
CA MET A 307 -4.11 -7.83 11.05
C MET A 307 -2.68 -8.38 11.16
N ASP A 308 -1.89 -7.92 12.12
CA ASP A 308 -0.53 -8.43 12.35
C ASP A 308 -0.51 -9.93 12.69
N LEU A 309 -1.44 -10.38 13.51
CA LEU A 309 -1.60 -11.81 13.81
C LEU A 309 -1.94 -12.61 12.53
N GLY A 310 -2.81 -12.07 11.67
CA GLY A 310 -3.13 -12.64 10.36
C GLY A 310 -1.90 -12.74 9.47
N ILE A 311 -1.10 -11.67 9.39
CA ILE A 311 0.17 -11.65 8.65
C ILE A 311 1.12 -12.72 9.19
N GLY A 312 1.18 -12.91 10.50
CA GLY A 312 1.97 -13.98 11.14
C GLY A 312 1.59 -15.38 10.62
N ARG A 313 0.29 -15.65 10.43
CA ARG A 313 -0.21 -16.92 9.84
C ARG A 313 0.24 -17.08 8.38
N VAL A 314 0.19 -16.00 7.60
CA VAL A 314 0.64 -15.99 6.20
C VAL A 314 2.15 -16.24 6.10
N LEU A 315 2.95 -15.56 6.90
CA LEU A 315 4.40 -15.78 6.95
C LEU A 315 4.77 -17.19 7.39
N LYS A 316 4.01 -17.74 8.34
CA LYS A 316 4.15 -19.15 8.75
C LYS A 316 3.84 -20.10 7.61
N ALA A 317 2.79 -19.85 6.82
CA ALA A 317 2.45 -20.68 5.67
C ALA A 317 3.58 -20.71 4.62
N LEU A 318 4.24 -19.58 4.32
CA LEU A 318 5.43 -19.57 3.44
C LEU A 318 6.56 -20.45 3.99
N LYS A 319 6.82 -20.37 5.29
CA LYS A 319 7.86 -21.17 5.95
C LYS A 319 7.53 -22.65 5.95
N ASP A 320 6.30 -23.02 6.33
CA ASP A 320 5.85 -24.42 6.41
C ASP A 320 5.89 -25.11 5.04
N ASN A 321 5.64 -24.37 3.96
CA ASN A 321 5.73 -24.86 2.58
C ASN A 321 7.15 -24.70 1.96
N ARG A 322 8.16 -24.25 2.73
CA ARG A 322 9.57 -24.13 2.33
C ARG A 322 9.79 -23.22 1.12
N ILE A 323 8.98 -22.18 0.97
CA ILE A 323 9.08 -21.21 -0.13
C ILE A 323 9.44 -19.80 0.33
N GLU A 324 9.64 -19.57 1.64
CA GLU A 324 10.01 -18.26 2.21
C GLU A 324 11.26 -17.66 1.55
N GLU A 325 12.28 -18.47 1.28
CA GLU A 325 13.54 -18.01 0.67
C GLU A 325 13.39 -17.53 -0.77
N ASN A 326 12.44 -18.12 -1.50
CA ASN A 326 12.14 -17.71 -2.87
C ASN A 326 10.91 -16.81 -2.98
N THR A 327 10.58 -16.07 -1.92
CA THR A 327 9.42 -15.16 -1.90
C THR A 327 9.87 -13.75 -1.51
N LEU A 328 9.63 -12.78 -2.41
CA LEU A 328 9.68 -11.36 -2.10
C LEU A 328 8.42 -10.98 -1.36
N ILE A 329 8.56 -10.41 -0.16
CA ILE A 329 7.44 -9.97 0.67
C ILE A 329 7.49 -8.46 0.80
N VAL A 330 6.40 -7.78 0.48
CA VAL A 330 6.25 -6.32 0.57
C VAL A 330 5.02 -6.01 1.39
N PHE A 331 5.16 -5.16 2.40
CA PHE A 331 4.06 -4.61 3.21
C PHE A 331 4.07 -3.10 3.16
N PHE A 332 2.91 -2.46 2.99
CA PHE A 332 2.71 -1.01 3.06
C PHE A 332 1.23 -0.66 3.31
N SER A 333 0.93 0.63 3.56
CA SER A 333 -0.43 1.16 3.58
C SER A 333 -0.75 1.94 2.30
N ASP A 334 -2.00 1.91 1.86
CA ASP A 334 -2.43 2.59 0.63
C ASP A 334 -2.61 4.12 0.79
N ASN A 335 -2.77 4.64 2.01
CA ASN A 335 -2.74 6.06 2.35
C ASN A 335 -2.45 6.27 3.84
N GLY A 336 -2.35 7.51 4.27
CA GLY A 336 -2.23 7.86 5.69
C GLY A 336 -3.49 7.61 6.50
N GLY A 337 -3.42 7.81 7.82
CA GLY A 337 -4.54 7.65 8.75
C GLY A 337 -5.80 8.41 8.30
N CYS A 338 -6.97 7.85 8.58
CA CYS A 338 -8.24 8.37 8.07
C CYS A 338 -8.92 9.28 9.09
N ALA A 339 -9.04 10.54 8.74
CA ALA A 339 -9.76 11.52 9.55
C ALA A 339 -11.27 11.54 9.30
N SER A 340 -11.80 10.64 8.46
CA SER A 340 -13.25 10.63 8.18
C SER A 340 -14.00 10.64 9.49
N ASP A 341 -14.88 11.60 9.56
CA ASP A 341 -15.93 11.72 10.54
C ASP A 341 -17.22 11.96 9.76
N ILE A 342 -18.35 11.97 10.40
CA ILE A 342 -19.57 12.23 9.70
C ILE A 342 -19.55 13.67 9.19
N PRO A 343 -19.96 13.89 7.91
CA PRO A 343 -20.06 15.25 7.42
C PRO A 343 -20.96 16.06 8.34
N SER A 344 -20.52 17.25 8.66
CA SER A 344 -21.13 18.25 9.55
C SER A 344 -22.48 18.81 9.05
N THR A 345 -23.36 17.99 8.47
CA THR A 345 -24.77 18.33 8.43
C THR A 345 -25.35 17.83 9.73
N ASP A 346 -25.94 18.71 10.53
CA ASP A 346 -26.44 18.40 11.86
C ASP A 346 -27.35 17.16 11.90
N ASP A 347 -28.15 16.94 10.85
CA ASP A 347 -29.07 15.81 10.74
C ASP A 347 -28.33 14.46 10.64
N LYS A 348 -27.33 14.35 9.80
CA LYS A 348 -26.53 13.11 9.65
C LYS A 348 -25.72 12.78 10.88
N PHE A 349 -25.23 13.78 11.59
CA PHE A 349 -24.55 13.60 12.85
C PHE A 349 -25.51 13.13 13.95
N ALA A 350 -26.76 13.63 13.94
CA ALA A 350 -27.80 13.16 14.84
C ALA A 350 -28.16 11.68 14.56
N GLU A 351 -28.31 11.29 13.30
CA GLU A 351 -28.55 9.90 12.88
C GLU A 351 -27.41 8.96 13.33
N TYR A 352 -26.16 9.37 13.14
CA TYR A 352 -25.00 8.61 13.58
C TYR A 352 -24.97 8.41 15.10
N ARG A 353 -25.19 9.48 15.86
CA ARG A 353 -25.25 9.40 17.31
C ARG A 353 -26.40 8.49 17.76
N ALA A 354 -27.56 8.59 17.12
CA ALA A 354 -28.71 7.74 17.40
C ALA A 354 -28.41 6.27 17.11
N TYR A 355 -27.77 5.99 15.98
CA TYR A 355 -27.38 4.63 15.58
C TYR A 355 -26.42 3.95 16.58
N ASN A 356 -25.45 4.70 17.10
CA ASN A 356 -24.44 4.18 18.03
C ASN A 356 -24.83 4.34 19.51
N LYS A 357 -25.95 5.01 19.82
CA LYS A 357 -26.35 5.34 21.19
C LYS A 357 -26.50 4.10 22.07
N GLY A 358 -25.80 4.10 23.21
CA GLY A 358 -25.85 3.01 24.20
C GLY A 358 -25.05 1.76 23.81
N LYS A 359 -24.36 1.78 22.67
CA LYS A 359 -23.48 0.70 22.23
C LYS A 359 -22.04 0.97 22.66
N LYS A 360 -21.23 -0.10 22.69
CA LYS A 360 -19.76 0.01 22.79
C LYS A 360 -19.17 0.07 21.40
N ALA A 361 -18.18 0.92 21.19
CA ALA A 361 -17.52 1.00 19.90
C ALA A 361 -16.91 -0.35 19.47
N GLY A 362 -16.98 -0.63 18.18
CA GLY A 362 -16.34 -1.80 17.59
C GLY A 362 -17.16 -3.06 17.46
N GLY A 363 -18.41 -3.06 17.94
CA GLY A 363 -19.32 -4.20 17.76
C GLY A 363 -19.87 -4.32 16.33
N LYS A 364 -20.39 -5.50 15.96
CA LYS A 364 -21.00 -5.80 14.66
C LYS A 364 -22.09 -4.78 14.25
N ASP A 365 -22.83 -4.29 15.25
CA ASP A 365 -23.97 -3.37 15.12
C ASP A 365 -23.59 -1.90 15.27
N THR A 366 -22.30 -1.56 15.28
CA THR A 366 -21.80 -0.19 15.36
C THR A 366 -21.19 0.26 14.05
N TYR A 367 -21.17 1.57 13.83
CA TYR A 367 -20.44 2.17 12.72
C TYR A 367 -19.51 3.25 13.28
N VAL A 368 -18.23 2.97 13.35
CA VAL A 368 -17.24 3.80 14.06
C VAL A 368 -16.28 4.41 13.06
N PHE A 369 -16.14 5.75 13.13
CA PHE A 369 -15.12 6.49 12.41
C PHE A 369 -13.97 6.87 13.35
N CYS A 370 -12.76 7.01 12.80
CA CYS A 370 -11.59 7.36 13.60
C CYS A 370 -11.62 8.82 14.08
N GLY A 371 -11.87 9.74 13.16
CA GLY A 371 -11.86 11.18 13.43
C GLY A 371 -10.46 11.81 13.32
N PRO A 372 -10.43 13.17 13.22
CA PRO A 372 -9.21 13.90 12.90
C PRO A 372 -8.14 13.88 14.00
N GLY A 373 -8.54 13.76 15.27
CA GLY A 373 -7.60 13.69 16.38
C GLY A 373 -6.71 12.45 16.34
N TRP A 374 -7.33 11.29 16.20
CA TRP A 374 -6.61 10.02 16.11
C TRP A 374 -5.87 9.87 14.78
N ALA A 375 -6.46 10.35 13.67
CA ALA A 375 -5.77 10.36 12.39
C ALA A 375 -4.47 11.20 12.41
N ALA A 376 -4.47 12.33 13.12
CA ALA A 376 -3.26 13.13 13.32
C ALA A 376 -2.21 12.38 14.17
N ALA A 377 -2.64 11.58 15.15
CA ALA A 377 -1.74 10.75 15.94
C ALA A 377 -1.17 9.58 15.13
N GLN A 378 -2.00 8.92 14.30
CA GLN A 378 -1.61 7.84 13.39
C GLN A 378 -0.59 8.31 12.35
N SER A 379 -0.75 9.54 11.85
CA SER A 379 0.15 10.14 10.86
C SER A 379 1.36 10.86 11.49
N SER A 380 1.57 10.73 12.83
CA SER A 380 2.72 11.37 13.50
C SER A 380 4.03 11.05 12.78
N PRO A 381 4.96 12.00 12.64
CA PRO A 381 4.92 13.39 13.13
C PRO A 381 4.32 14.37 12.11
N PHE A 382 3.85 13.86 10.98
CA PHE A 382 3.51 14.64 9.80
C PHE A 382 2.24 15.46 9.96
N ARG A 383 2.10 16.48 9.10
CA ARG A 383 0.91 17.30 9.00
C ARG A 383 -0.16 16.59 8.19
N ARG A 384 -1.42 16.83 8.57
CA ARG A 384 -2.59 16.29 7.89
C ARG A 384 -2.62 14.75 7.87
N TYR A 385 -3.43 14.17 7.00
CA TYR A 385 -3.77 12.75 6.94
C TYR A 385 -4.39 12.42 5.57
N LYS A 386 -4.98 11.27 5.39
CA LYS A 386 -5.69 10.83 4.17
C LYS A 386 -6.45 11.99 3.51
N THR A 387 -6.46 12.03 2.19
CA THR A 387 -7.02 13.07 1.31
C THR A 387 -6.19 14.34 1.14
N TRP A 388 -5.15 14.54 1.93
CA TRP A 388 -4.25 15.68 1.82
C TRP A 388 -2.92 15.32 1.15
N THR A 389 -2.34 16.29 0.41
CA THR A 389 -1.02 16.14 -0.23
C THR A 389 0.14 16.62 0.64
N TYR A 390 -0.09 16.82 1.93
CA TYR A 390 0.95 16.93 2.95
C TYR A 390 1.49 15.55 3.33
N GLU A 391 2.64 15.52 4.01
CA GLU A 391 3.32 14.26 4.35
C GLU A 391 2.42 13.25 5.08
N GLY A 392 1.55 13.71 5.99
CA GLY A 392 0.67 12.79 6.74
C GLY A 392 -0.38 12.07 5.89
N GLY A 393 -0.72 12.62 4.72
CA GLY A 393 -1.58 11.92 3.75
C GLY A 393 -0.81 11.05 2.77
N LEU A 394 0.43 11.45 2.43
CA LEU A 394 1.22 10.82 1.37
C LEU A 394 2.21 9.78 1.87
N SER A 395 2.77 9.95 3.07
CA SER A 395 3.79 9.03 3.61
C SER A 395 3.16 7.77 4.19
N THR A 396 3.72 6.62 3.85
CA THR A 396 3.27 5.32 4.34
C THR A 396 4.45 4.50 4.86
N PRO A 397 4.27 3.69 5.92
CA PRO A 397 5.28 2.72 6.30
C PRO A 397 5.43 1.68 5.20
N MET A 398 6.67 1.29 4.86
CA MET A 398 6.93 0.22 3.91
C MET A 398 8.03 -0.68 4.43
N ILE A 399 7.75 -1.99 4.40
CA ILE A 399 8.68 -3.06 4.78
C ILE A 399 8.85 -3.99 3.58
N VAL A 400 10.10 -4.28 3.21
CA VAL A 400 10.42 -5.25 2.15
C VAL A 400 11.37 -6.30 2.70
N SER A 401 11.04 -7.57 2.50
CA SER A 401 11.88 -8.68 2.92
C SER A 401 12.00 -9.72 1.82
N TRP A 402 13.24 -10.13 1.55
CA TRP A 402 13.55 -11.26 0.67
C TRP A 402 14.75 -11.98 1.25
N LYS A 403 14.48 -13.11 1.88
CA LYS A 403 15.49 -13.87 2.64
C LYS A 403 16.69 -14.23 1.76
N GLY A 404 17.89 -13.92 2.24
CA GLY A 404 19.14 -14.19 1.52
C GLY A 404 19.43 -13.25 0.34
N LYS A 405 18.56 -12.28 0.05
CA LYS A 405 18.74 -11.28 -1.02
C LYS A 405 18.78 -9.85 -0.47
N ILE A 406 17.86 -9.48 0.40
CA ILE A 406 17.85 -8.18 1.07
C ILE A 406 18.58 -8.31 2.41
N LYS A 407 19.51 -7.39 2.67
CA LYS A 407 20.26 -7.36 3.93
C LYS A 407 19.30 -7.11 5.10
N PRO A 408 19.29 -7.97 6.12
CA PRO A 408 18.39 -7.84 7.25
C PRO A 408 18.67 -6.59 8.08
N ASN A 409 17.64 -6.11 8.76
CA ASN A 409 17.65 -4.96 9.66
C ASN A 409 18.27 -3.69 9.06
N THR A 410 17.92 -3.40 7.79
CA THR A 410 18.36 -2.19 7.10
C THR A 410 17.25 -1.16 7.00
N MET A 411 17.64 0.08 6.82
CA MET A 411 16.76 1.20 6.48
C MET A 411 17.29 1.91 5.24
N THR A 412 16.38 2.51 4.49
CA THR A 412 16.72 3.38 3.36
C THR A 412 15.89 4.66 3.42
N ASP A 413 16.52 5.76 3.08
CA ASP A 413 15.92 7.08 2.84
C ASP A 413 15.65 7.32 1.35
N ALA A 414 15.89 6.32 0.52
CA ALA A 414 15.52 6.38 -0.89
C ALA A 414 14.02 6.70 -1.04
N VAL A 415 13.73 7.68 -1.89
CA VAL A 415 12.36 8.11 -2.18
C VAL A 415 11.72 7.09 -3.11
N GLY A 416 10.71 6.36 -2.60
CA GLY A 416 9.89 5.44 -3.37
C GLY A 416 8.43 5.89 -3.43
N HIS A 417 7.69 5.38 -4.43
CA HIS A 417 6.28 5.65 -4.62
C HIS A 417 5.54 4.37 -5.05
N LEU A 418 4.24 4.28 -4.84
CA LEU A 418 3.43 3.10 -5.24
C LEU A 418 3.58 2.72 -6.72
N VAL A 419 3.78 3.69 -7.60
CA VAL A 419 4.01 3.44 -9.04
C VAL A 419 5.28 2.62 -9.32
N ASP A 420 6.23 2.60 -8.37
CA ASP A 420 7.50 1.89 -8.50
C ASP A 420 7.36 0.38 -8.32
N LEU A 421 6.25 -0.08 -7.74
CA LEU A 421 6.01 -1.51 -7.51
C LEU A 421 5.95 -2.30 -8.82
N MET A 422 5.25 -1.78 -9.83
CA MET A 422 5.19 -2.40 -11.16
C MET A 422 6.59 -2.62 -11.76
N PRO A 423 7.40 -1.60 -12.04
CA PRO A 423 8.72 -1.81 -12.64
C PRO A 423 9.66 -2.59 -11.72
N THR A 424 9.54 -2.48 -10.38
CA THR A 424 10.36 -3.24 -9.43
C THR A 424 10.08 -4.74 -9.52
N PHE A 425 8.81 -5.13 -9.50
CA PHE A 425 8.44 -6.54 -9.56
C PHE A 425 8.81 -7.14 -10.91
N LEU A 426 8.56 -6.42 -12.01
CA LEU A 426 8.92 -6.90 -13.34
C LEU A 426 10.44 -7.05 -13.51
N ASP A 427 11.23 -6.12 -13.01
CA ASP A 427 12.70 -6.19 -13.05
C ASP A 427 13.24 -7.37 -12.20
N ILE A 428 12.70 -7.56 -10.99
CA ILE A 428 13.06 -8.71 -10.13
C ILE A 428 12.70 -10.04 -10.82
N CYS A 429 11.55 -10.09 -11.49
CA CYS A 429 11.07 -11.29 -12.20
C CYS A 429 11.67 -11.47 -13.60
N SER A 430 12.48 -10.52 -14.09
CA SER A 430 12.99 -10.48 -15.45
C SER A 430 11.87 -10.55 -16.50
N VAL A 431 10.83 -9.77 -16.29
CA VAL A 431 9.66 -9.62 -17.17
C VAL A 431 9.66 -8.22 -17.75
N LYS A 432 9.35 -8.10 -19.05
CA LYS A 432 9.26 -6.78 -19.70
C LYS A 432 7.86 -6.20 -19.54
N TYR A 433 7.79 -4.89 -19.32
CA TYR A 433 6.53 -4.15 -19.39
C TYR A 433 6.03 -4.13 -20.84
N PRO A 434 4.76 -4.48 -21.12
CA PRO A 434 4.25 -4.54 -22.49
C PRO A 434 3.97 -3.15 -23.07
N SER A 435 4.14 -2.98 -24.37
CA SER A 435 3.66 -1.81 -25.12
C SER A 435 2.20 -1.95 -25.58
N GLU A 436 1.72 -3.20 -25.67
CA GLU A 436 0.37 -3.56 -26.10
C GLU A 436 -0.17 -4.69 -25.22
N TYR A 437 -1.47 -4.65 -24.95
CA TYR A 437 -2.19 -5.70 -24.21
C TYR A 437 -3.64 -5.79 -24.71
N ASN A 438 -4.12 -7.00 -25.02
CA ASN A 438 -5.47 -7.25 -25.55
C ASN A 438 -5.83 -6.35 -26.75
N GLY A 439 -4.88 -6.07 -27.63
CA GLY A 439 -5.07 -5.22 -28.81
C GLY A 439 -5.06 -3.71 -28.55
N ASN A 440 -4.88 -3.29 -27.32
CA ASN A 440 -4.77 -1.88 -26.96
C ASN A 440 -3.31 -1.47 -26.75
N SER A 441 -2.94 -0.29 -27.22
CA SER A 441 -1.67 0.36 -26.87
C SER A 441 -1.71 0.78 -25.40
N ILE A 442 -0.68 0.41 -24.63
CA ILE A 442 -0.64 0.59 -23.17
C ILE A 442 0.16 1.84 -22.80
N LEU A 443 -0.36 2.59 -21.83
CA LEU A 443 0.36 3.73 -21.25
C LEU A 443 1.68 3.28 -20.63
N PRO A 444 2.79 4.01 -20.83
CA PRO A 444 4.06 3.68 -20.21
C PRO A 444 3.97 3.77 -18.68
N SER A 445 4.65 2.85 -17.98
CA SER A 445 4.81 2.95 -16.53
C SER A 445 5.55 4.24 -16.15
N GLU A 446 5.09 4.91 -15.11
CA GLU A 446 5.69 6.16 -14.58
C GLU A 446 6.66 5.89 -13.42
N GLY A 447 6.68 4.66 -12.92
CA GLY A 447 7.55 4.27 -11.82
C GLY A 447 8.98 3.96 -12.27
N GLU A 448 9.87 3.89 -11.29
CA GLU A 448 11.25 3.43 -11.44
C GLU A 448 11.48 2.17 -10.60
N SER A 449 12.32 1.24 -11.11
CA SER A 449 12.66 0.04 -10.34
C SER A 449 13.47 0.38 -9.09
N LEU A 450 13.01 -0.11 -7.96
CA LEU A 450 13.72 -0.04 -6.67
C LEU A 450 14.63 -1.25 -6.43
N LYS A 451 14.77 -2.17 -7.39
CA LYS A 451 15.56 -3.41 -7.25
C LYS A 451 16.98 -3.14 -6.76
N ASP A 452 17.68 -2.17 -7.35
CA ASP A 452 19.06 -1.86 -6.96
C ASP A 452 19.14 -1.30 -5.53
N VAL A 453 18.15 -0.51 -5.10
CA VAL A 453 18.03 -0.04 -3.70
C VAL A 453 17.79 -1.21 -2.76
N LEU A 454 16.85 -2.08 -3.09
CA LEU A 454 16.49 -3.25 -2.28
C LEU A 454 17.65 -4.23 -2.10
N LEU A 455 18.46 -4.42 -3.15
CA LEU A 455 19.63 -5.31 -3.12
C LEU A 455 20.91 -4.63 -2.60
N GLY A 456 20.84 -3.32 -2.28
CA GLY A 456 21.99 -2.55 -1.77
C GLY A 456 23.05 -2.25 -2.83
N ASN A 457 22.71 -2.33 -4.12
CA ASN A 457 23.63 -2.11 -5.24
C ASN A 457 23.86 -0.62 -5.51
N LYS A 458 22.83 0.20 -5.29
CA LYS A 458 22.87 1.66 -5.55
C LYS A 458 22.04 2.41 -4.51
N PRO A 459 22.44 3.65 -4.15
CA PRO A 459 21.56 4.54 -3.41
C PRO A 459 20.35 4.93 -4.27
N GLY A 460 19.30 5.42 -3.61
CA GLY A 460 18.15 6.00 -4.31
C GLY A 460 18.56 7.18 -5.18
N ARG A 461 17.82 7.39 -6.27
CA ARG A 461 18.01 8.54 -7.15
C ARG A 461 17.21 9.74 -6.65
N GLU A 462 17.58 10.92 -7.08
CA GLU A 462 16.72 12.07 -6.99
C GLU A 462 15.43 11.81 -7.79
N ARG A 463 14.28 12.03 -7.16
CA ARG A 463 12.96 11.70 -7.72
C ARG A 463 12.16 12.96 -8.00
N GLU A 464 11.39 12.88 -9.06
CA GLU A 464 10.40 13.85 -9.45
C GLU A 464 9.01 13.22 -9.27
N LEU A 465 8.23 13.68 -8.28
CA LEU A 465 6.93 13.14 -7.93
C LEU A 465 5.87 14.24 -7.89
N GLY A 466 4.73 13.98 -8.52
CA GLY A 466 3.58 14.88 -8.56
C GLY A 466 2.33 14.26 -7.97
N TRP A 467 1.50 15.07 -7.34
CA TRP A 467 0.21 14.67 -6.77
C TRP A 467 -0.89 15.67 -7.10
N TYR A 468 -2.08 15.14 -7.31
CA TYR A 468 -3.32 15.88 -7.41
C TYR A 468 -4.46 15.09 -6.79
N LEU A 469 -5.16 15.67 -5.84
CA LEU A 469 -6.33 15.05 -5.22
C LEU A 469 -7.34 16.11 -4.77
N TYR A 470 -8.55 16.08 -5.33
CA TYR A 470 -9.67 16.96 -4.93
C TYR A 470 -9.32 18.47 -4.84
N GLY A 471 -8.39 18.94 -5.69
CA GLY A 471 -7.91 20.33 -5.69
C GLY A 471 -6.62 20.56 -4.89
N SER A 472 -6.27 19.67 -3.96
CA SER A 472 -4.96 19.67 -3.31
C SER A 472 -3.88 19.22 -4.28
N ARG A 473 -2.71 19.82 -4.23
CA ARG A 473 -1.60 19.61 -5.18
C ARG A 473 -0.29 19.50 -4.44
N ALA A 474 0.61 18.67 -4.91
CA ALA A 474 2.00 18.70 -4.46
C ALA A 474 2.94 18.31 -5.59
N TYR A 475 4.19 18.79 -5.48
CA TYR A 475 5.26 18.40 -6.37
C TYR A 475 6.58 18.36 -5.62
N ARG A 476 7.34 17.28 -5.80
CA ARG A 476 8.63 17.11 -5.17
C ARG A 476 9.72 16.89 -6.23
N ILE A 477 10.82 17.61 -6.10
CA ILE A 477 12.07 17.36 -6.82
C ILE A 477 13.20 17.36 -5.77
N GLY A 478 13.87 16.23 -5.60
CA GLY A 478 14.93 16.07 -4.62
C GLY A 478 14.46 16.42 -3.20
N LYS A 479 15.14 17.39 -2.58
CA LYS A 479 14.77 17.88 -1.25
C LYS A 479 13.63 18.89 -1.22
N TRP A 480 13.23 19.48 -2.36
CA TRP A 480 12.19 20.49 -2.40
C TRP A 480 10.83 19.89 -2.62
N LYS A 481 9.89 20.22 -1.76
CA LYS A 481 8.47 19.87 -1.91
C LYS A 481 7.61 21.13 -1.89
N LEU A 482 6.82 21.28 -2.95
CA LEU A 482 5.82 22.32 -3.12
C LEU A 482 4.44 21.74 -2.83
N VAL A 483 3.64 22.39 -1.97
CA VAL A 483 2.29 21.96 -1.61
C VAL A 483 1.30 23.09 -1.86
N TRP A 484 0.16 22.77 -2.48
CA TRP A 484 -0.99 23.66 -2.60
C TRP A 484 -2.13 23.16 -1.73
N GLY A 485 -2.34 23.82 -0.61
CA GLY A 485 -3.50 23.57 0.23
C GLY A 485 -4.76 24.13 -0.43
N VAL A 486 -5.75 23.27 -0.68
CA VAL A 486 -7.01 23.67 -1.35
C VAL A 486 -7.75 24.79 -0.65
N THR A 487 -7.62 24.89 0.66
CA THR A 487 -8.25 25.93 1.52
C THR A 487 -7.39 27.16 1.67
N ALA A 488 -6.08 27.00 1.78
CA ALA A 488 -5.13 28.11 1.88
C ALA A 488 -4.96 28.88 0.54
N ARG A 489 -5.24 28.21 -0.59
CA ARG A 489 -5.13 28.74 -1.97
C ARG A 489 -3.80 29.43 -2.26
N LYS A 490 -2.70 28.89 -1.71
CA LYS A 490 -1.34 29.36 -1.95
C LYS A 490 -0.40 28.17 -2.03
N TRP A 491 0.74 28.38 -2.68
CA TRP A 491 1.85 27.44 -2.64
C TRP A 491 2.64 27.64 -1.34
N GLU A 492 3.00 26.53 -0.72
CA GLU A 492 3.92 26.42 0.41
C GLU A 492 5.12 25.60 -0.03
N LEU A 493 6.34 26.00 0.33
CA LEU A 493 7.59 25.35 -0.07
C LEU A 493 8.32 24.80 1.16
N TYR A 494 8.75 23.55 1.09
CA TYR A 494 9.44 22.86 2.19
C TYR A 494 10.74 22.21 1.74
N ASP A 495 11.77 22.25 2.59
CA ASP A 495 13.01 21.48 2.47
C ASP A 495 12.86 20.16 3.21
N MET A 496 12.68 19.05 2.51
CA MET A 496 12.35 17.74 3.07
C MET A 496 13.52 17.07 3.81
N GLU A 497 14.75 17.58 3.68
CA GLU A 497 15.91 17.14 4.47
C GLU A 497 15.96 17.88 5.80
N ALA A 498 15.68 19.16 5.80
CA ALA A 498 15.70 20.00 7.00
C ALA A 498 14.39 19.92 7.81
N ASP A 499 13.25 19.85 7.15
CA ASP A 499 11.91 19.95 7.73
C ASP A 499 10.88 19.08 6.99
N ARG A 500 10.96 17.78 7.15
CA ARG A 500 9.96 16.87 6.57
C ARG A 500 8.60 16.94 7.28
N THR A 501 8.54 17.62 8.43
CA THR A 501 7.30 17.87 9.16
C THR A 501 6.50 19.06 8.62
N GLU A 502 7.01 19.73 7.59
CA GLU A 502 6.33 20.82 6.86
C GLU A 502 5.90 21.98 7.78
N THR A 503 6.79 22.39 8.70
CA THR A 503 6.53 23.42 9.71
C THR A 503 6.99 24.81 9.28
N HIS A 504 7.96 24.91 8.38
CA HIS A 504 8.57 26.18 7.97
C HIS A 504 8.36 26.42 6.46
N ASP A 505 7.34 27.22 6.13
CA ASP A 505 7.05 27.61 4.75
C ASP A 505 8.14 28.56 4.24
N LEU A 506 8.95 28.08 3.28
CA LEU A 506 10.05 28.80 2.66
C LEU A 506 9.66 29.53 1.35
N ALA A 507 8.37 29.51 0.98
CA ALA A 507 7.92 30.04 -0.33
C ALA A 507 8.26 31.51 -0.54
N ALA A 508 8.07 32.35 0.47
CA ALA A 508 8.34 33.79 0.38
C ALA A 508 9.82 34.11 0.12
N ALA A 509 10.71 33.33 0.71
CA ALA A 509 12.16 33.52 0.57
C ALA A 509 12.74 32.88 -0.71
N ASN A 510 11.98 32.03 -1.42
CA ASN A 510 12.47 31.22 -2.54
C ASN A 510 11.51 31.26 -3.74
N ALA A 511 11.09 32.46 -4.15
CA ALA A 511 10.08 32.66 -5.21
C ALA A 511 10.45 31.97 -6.54
N ASP A 512 11.73 31.91 -6.89
CA ASP A 512 12.20 31.25 -8.11
C ASP A 512 12.03 29.73 -8.05
N ILE A 513 12.29 29.11 -6.88
CA ILE A 513 12.06 27.67 -6.68
C ILE A 513 10.55 27.38 -6.77
N VAL A 514 9.71 28.19 -6.13
CA VAL A 514 8.24 28.07 -6.20
C VAL A 514 7.76 28.12 -7.65
N ARG A 515 8.24 29.11 -8.44
CA ARG A 515 7.90 29.23 -9.86
C ARG A 515 8.30 27.97 -10.64
N ASN A 516 9.55 27.55 -10.53
CA ASN A 516 10.08 26.39 -11.25
C ASN A 516 9.31 25.10 -10.93
N LEU A 517 9.03 24.83 -9.65
CA LEU A 517 8.30 23.64 -9.21
C LEU A 517 6.82 23.72 -9.62
N SER A 518 6.19 24.90 -9.54
CA SER A 518 4.79 25.04 -9.96
C SER A 518 4.63 24.83 -11.47
N GLU A 519 5.56 25.32 -12.29
CA GLU A 519 5.60 25.03 -13.72
C GLU A 519 5.84 23.55 -14.01
N ALA A 520 6.74 22.89 -13.26
CA ALA A 520 6.98 21.46 -13.36
C ALA A 520 5.71 20.67 -13.01
N TRP A 521 5.02 21.04 -11.92
CA TRP A 521 3.72 20.47 -11.56
C TRP A 521 2.70 20.65 -12.69
N MET A 522 2.63 21.83 -13.31
CA MET A 522 1.72 22.09 -14.44
C MET A 522 2.04 21.20 -15.65
N ARG A 523 3.33 21.01 -15.98
CA ARG A 523 3.74 20.07 -17.05
C ARG A 523 3.34 18.65 -16.73
N TRP A 524 3.57 18.21 -15.48
CA TRP A 524 3.15 16.88 -15.00
C TRP A 524 1.62 16.70 -15.06
N ALA A 525 0.87 17.71 -14.61
CA ALA A 525 -0.60 17.68 -14.58
C ALA A 525 -1.22 17.60 -15.99
N ARG A 526 -0.64 18.30 -16.98
CA ARG A 526 -1.08 18.28 -18.38
C ARG A 526 -0.90 16.93 -19.08
N ARG A 527 -0.02 16.06 -18.58
CA ARG A 527 0.13 14.69 -19.10
C ARG A 527 -1.04 13.78 -18.72
N GLY A 528 -1.92 14.21 -17.85
CA GLY A 528 -3.16 13.57 -17.46
C GLY A 528 -4.33 14.54 -17.54
N ASP A 529 -5.55 14.07 -17.26
CA ASP A 529 -6.78 14.88 -17.34
C ASP A 529 -7.04 15.68 -16.05
N VAL A 530 -6.00 16.30 -15.48
CA VAL A 530 -6.18 17.13 -14.27
C VAL A 530 -7.02 18.36 -14.63
N PRO A 531 -8.12 18.63 -13.91
CA PRO A 531 -8.85 19.88 -14.08
C PRO A 531 -7.96 21.07 -13.67
N LEU A 532 -7.44 21.80 -14.64
CA LEU A 532 -6.57 22.95 -14.41
C LEU A 532 -7.35 24.25 -14.13
N LYS A 533 -8.64 24.19 -13.81
CA LYS A 533 -9.39 25.39 -13.40
C LYS A 533 -8.77 25.95 -12.13
N THR A 534 -8.24 27.16 -12.29
CA THR A 534 -7.66 28.01 -11.25
C THR A 534 -8.68 28.41 -10.19
#